data_51837c0564728027236ff4f5ad2a6443
#
_entry.id   51837c0564728027236ff4f5ad2a6443
#
_cell.length_a   1.000
_cell.length_b   1.000
_cell.length_c   1.000
_cell.angle_alpha   90.00
_cell.angle_beta   90.00
_cell.angle_gamma   90.00
#
_symmetry.space_group_name_H-M   'P 1'
#
loop_
_entity.id
_entity.type
_entity.pdbx_description
1 polymer ?
#
loop_
_entity_poly.entity_id
_entity_poly.type
_entity_poly.pdbx_seq_one_letter_code
_entity_poly.pdbx_strand_id
1 'polypeptide(L)'
;MADKVRILVVDDELVIRESLHGWLKKSGYQVDTAEGGSAALAMLEKTAYDLLFLDIMMPVMSGIEVLEVVKEDYPQTLVVMITAYGSVETAVQAMKRGANDYLMKPFDPDQLSLLTEKLMQQKRIMDENIFLREQMAEAIRFENLVGRSEAMQELFTLIQDVAESDSPVLITGETGTGKELVAKAIHAKSARCNGPFIAVNCGGFPENLLESELFGHERGAFTGAHRAKKGRLDLAHHGTLFLDEVGTVPLKMQVDLLRVLETKEFHRLGGTAEIEVDFRTIAATNRDLQQAIAKGEFRQDFFYRLNVISLHIPPLRERRDDIPLLAEHFLDRYSRETNKDIDTINKEAMGLLRQYDWPGNVRELENAIERAVVIGKKRRLDPEEFSFLAPHLSAAAETYSLEKTQVAHLFKVLKEFDWNITKAAQALEINRVTLHKKIKKYDLRPDRASS
;
A
#
# COMPACT_ATOMS: atom_id res chain seq x y z
N MET A 1 2.51 24.37 18.10
CA MET A 1 3.57 25.40 18.15
C MET A 1 4.72 24.84 17.34
N ALA A 2 5.20 25.54 16.31
CA ALA A 2 6.34 25.07 15.55
C ALA A 2 7.55 24.97 16.51
N ASP A 3 8.09 23.76 16.68
CA ASP A 3 9.32 23.57 17.46
C ASP A 3 10.41 24.45 16.84
N LYS A 4 11.03 25.29 17.69
CA LYS A 4 12.12 26.15 17.25
C LYS A 4 13.32 25.26 16.94
N VAL A 5 13.88 25.41 15.76
CA VAL A 5 15.12 24.75 15.32
C VAL A 5 16.22 24.93 16.35
N ARG A 6 16.83 23.82 16.77
CA ARG A 6 17.91 23.79 17.77
C ARG A 6 19.27 23.55 17.09
N ILE A 7 20.21 24.44 17.38
CA ILE A 7 21.55 24.39 16.81
C ILE A 7 22.57 24.26 17.95
N LEU A 8 23.54 23.36 17.82
CA LEU A 8 24.67 23.24 18.72
C LEU A 8 25.94 23.75 18.02
N VAL A 9 26.65 24.65 18.69
CA VAL A 9 27.94 25.18 18.21
C VAL A 9 29.05 24.60 19.08
N VAL A 10 30.01 23.93 18.46
CA VAL A 10 31.14 23.27 19.14
C VAL A 10 32.48 23.81 18.58
N ASP A 11 33.16 24.52 19.43
CA ASP A 11 34.45 25.15 19.10
C ASP A 11 35.24 25.38 20.41
N ASP A 12 36.52 25.19 20.46
CA ASP A 12 37.31 25.44 21.68
C ASP A 12 37.56 26.94 21.93
N GLU A 13 37.46 27.77 20.87
CA GLU A 13 37.62 29.20 20.94
C GLU A 13 36.33 29.91 21.40
N LEU A 14 36.36 30.52 22.61
CA LEU A 14 35.21 31.23 23.18
C LEU A 14 34.65 32.32 22.24
N VAL A 15 35.56 33.09 21.60
CA VAL A 15 35.16 34.19 20.70
C VAL A 15 34.36 33.70 19.51
N ILE A 16 34.69 32.57 18.95
CA ILE A 16 34.00 31.94 17.82
C ILE A 16 32.64 31.44 18.28
N ARG A 17 32.56 30.72 19.41
CA ARG A 17 31.31 30.26 20.00
C ARG A 17 30.32 31.38 20.26
N GLU A 18 30.77 32.47 20.89
CA GLU A 18 29.92 33.63 21.19
C GLU A 18 29.44 34.35 19.92
N SER A 19 30.32 34.49 18.93
CA SER A 19 29.98 35.11 17.65
C SER A 19 28.88 34.31 16.91
N LEU A 20 29.09 32.99 16.76
CA LEU A 20 28.13 32.10 16.11
C LEU A 20 26.80 32.05 16.87
N HIS A 21 26.88 31.91 18.21
CA HIS A 21 25.69 31.96 19.06
C HIS A 21 24.90 33.26 18.87
N GLY A 22 25.59 34.42 18.88
CA GLY A 22 24.94 35.71 18.70
C GLY A 22 24.27 35.90 17.36
N TRP A 23 24.91 35.48 16.28
CA TRP A 23 24.37 35.58 14.91
C TRP A 23 23.20 34.65 14.67
N LEU A 24 23.33 33.36 15.03
CA LEU A 24 22.27 32.36 14.85
C LEU A 24 21.04 32.67 15.74
N LYS A 25 21.24 33.18 16.96
CA LYS A 25 20.17 33.63 17.84
C LYS A 25 19.43 34.84 17.28
N LYS A 26 20.14 35.77 16.64
CA LYS A 26 19.52 36.90 15.91
C LYS A 26 18.64 36.45 14.77
N SER A 27 19.01 35.35 14.09
CA SER A 27 18.25 34.73 13.03
C SER A 27 17.05 33.90 13.55
N GLY A 28 16.81 33.85 14.89
CA GLY A 28 15.63 33.25 15.49
C GLY A 28 15.79 31.78 15.91
N TYR A 29 16.96 31.19 15.80
CA TYR A 29 17.26 29.83 16.21
C TYR A 29 17.46 29.72 17.74
N GLN A 30 17.23 28.51 18.28
CA GLN A 30 17.71 28.17 19.63
C GLN A 30 19.14 27.64 19.52
N VAL A 31 20.06 28.23 20.24
CA VAL A 31 21.47 27.93 20.09
C VAL A 31 22.08 27.59 21.43
N ASP A 32 22.68 26.41 21.51
CA ASP A 32 23.50 25.97 22.61
C ASP A 32 24.97 25.91 22.18
N THR A 33 25.91 25.96 23.13
CA THR A 33 27.34 25.92 22.83
C THR A 33 28.09 24.91 23.68
N ALA A 34 29.07 24.24 23.10
CA ALA A 34 29.98 23.32 23.79
C ALA A 34 31.46 23.70 23.53
N GLU A 35 32.31 23.54 24.53
CA GLU A 35 33.73 23.92 24.47
C GLU A 35 34.64 22.82 23.86
N GLY A 36 34.08 21.67 23.46
CA GLY A 36 34.79 20.58 22.87
C GLY A 36 33.94 19.34 22.66
N GLY A 37 34.53 18.31 22.04
CA GLY A 37 33.81 17.11 21.57
C GLY A 37 33.09 16.35 22.68
N SER A 38 33.75 16.10 23.81
CA SER A 38 33.11 15.35 24.92
C SER A 38 31.92 16.09 25.53
N ALA A 39 31.96 17.43 25.62
CA ALA A 39 30.85 18.24 26.08
C ALA A 39 29.69 18.22 25.07
N ALA A 40 29.99 18.25 23.77
CA ALA A 40 29.03 18.17 22.70
C ALA A 40 28.29 16.83 22.71
N LEU A 41 28.97 15.70 22.83
CA LEU A 41 28.34 14.38 22.91
C LEU A 41 27.46 14.24 24.15
N ALA A 42 27.89 14.72 25.32
CA ALA A 42 27.06 14.73 26.55
C ALA A 42 25.80 15.60 26.42
N MET A 43 25.82 16.63 25.56
CA MET A 43 24.62 17.44 25.26
C MET A 43 23.70 16.74 24.26
N LEU A 44 24.24 16.07 23.25
CA LEU A 44 23.50 15.28 22.27
C LEU A 44 22.73 14.11 22.91
N GLU A 45 23.30 13.49 23.94
CA GLU A 45 22.60 12.44 24.72
C GLU A 45 21.34 12.96 25.43
N LYS A 46 21.30 14.24 25.80
CA LYS A 46 20.20 14.84 26.59
C LYS A 46 19.19 15.59 25.73
N THR A 47 19.63 16.07 24.58
CA THR A 47 18.86 17.02 23.77
C THR A 47 19.08 16.74 22.29
N ALA A 48 18.01 16.63 21.52
CA ALA A 48 18.10 16.52 20.06
C ALA A 48 18.39 17.88 19.45
N TYR A 49 19.35 17.90 18.51
CA TYR A 49 19.74 19.08 17.73
C TYR A 49 19.51 18.82 16.24
N ASP A 50 19.04 19.86 15.53
CA ASP A 50 18.76 19.81 14.10
C ASP A 50 20.05 20.02 13.28
N LEU A 51 20.94 20.89 13.77
CA LEU A 51 22.18 21.27 13.12
C LEU A 51 23.31 21.40 14.15
N LEU A 52 24.46 20.91 13.79
CA LEU A 52 25.70 20.99 14.53
C LEU A 52 26.75 21.76 13.72
N PHE A 53 27.25 22.87 14.27
CA PHE A 53 28.47 23.51 13.81
C PHE A 53 29.63 22.99 14.62
N LEU A 54 30.62 22.38 13.99
CA LEU A 54 31.65 21.60 14.66
C LEU A 54 33.05 21.98 14.15
N ASP A 55 33.88 22.52 15.02
CA ASP A 55 35.28 22.80 14.68
C ASP A 55 36.06 21.51 14.50
N ILE A 56 36.93 21.47 13.48
CA ILE A 56 37.76 20.31 13.18
C ILE A 56 38.87 20.11 14.20
N MET A 57 39.50 21.20 14.64
CA MET A 57 40.71 21.16 15.41
C MET A 57 40.46 21.52 16.88
N MET A 58 40.00 20.56 17.65
CA MET A 58 39.73 20.74 19.08
C MET A 58 40.68 19.88 19.93
N PRO A 59 41.07 20.33 21.15
CA PRO A 59 41.81 19.53 22.11
C PRO A 59 41.08 18.27 22.54
N VAL A 60 41.83 17.21 22.88
CA VAL A 60 41.33 15.94 23.43
C VAL A 60 40.56 15.07 22.43
N MET A 61 39.52 15.60 21.75
CA MET A 61 38.73 14.92 20.77
C MET A 61 38.53 15.84 19.56
N SER A 62 38.96 15.40 18.39
CA SER A 62 38.85 16.14 17.13
C SER A 62 37.38 16.20 16.66
N GLY A 63 37.04 17.24 15.89
CA GLY A 63 35.70 17.32 15.30
C GLY A 63 35.39 16.17 14.33
N ILE A 64 36.41 15.54 13.74
CA ILE A 64 36.18 14.37 12.87
C ILE A 64 35.72 13.15 13.68
N GLU A 65 36.31 12.93 14.87
CA GLU A 65 35.86 11.84 15.76
C GLU A 65 34.45 12.08 16.28
N VAL A 66 34.09 13.32 16.61
CA VAL A 66 32.72 13.69 16.99
C VAL A 66 31.75 13.47 15.82
N LEU A 67 32.13 13.83 14.59
CA LEU A 67 31.30 13.63 13.38
C LEU A 67 30.97 12.14 13.18
N GLU A 68 31.94 11.24 13.35
CA GLU A 68 31.73 9.79 13.22
C GLU A 68 30.66 9.30 14.20
N VAL A 69 30.78 9.66 15.47
CA VAL A 69 29.79 9.30 16.50
C VAL A 69 28.41 9.90 16.19
N VAL A 70 28.38 11.17 15.78
CA VAL A 70 27.12 11.85 15.46
C VAL A 70 26.43 11.18 14.26
N LYS A 71 27.18 10.73 13.26
CA LYS A 71 26.58 10.07 12.10
C LYS A 71 26.13 8.64 12.37
N GLU A 72 26.75 7.96 13.33
CA GLU A 72 26.34 6.63 13.78
C GLU A 72 25.11 6.68 14.70
N ASP A 73 25.15 7.51 15.75
CA ASP A 73 24.13 7.53 16.80
C ASP A 73 22.99 8.53 16.54
N TYR A 74 23.27 9.63 15.81
CA TYR A 74 22.32 10.72 15.54
C TYR A 74 22.23 11.05 14.02
N PRO A 75 21.89 10.10 13.14
CA PRO A 75 21.99 10.26 11.69
C PRO A 75 21.10 11.37 11.12
N GLN A 76 20.10 11.83 11.86
CA GLN A 76 19.21 12.92 11.46
C GLN A 76 19.77 14.30 11.74
N THR A 77 20.85 14.41 12.53
CA THR A 77 21.50 15.69 12.83
C THR A 77 22.38 16.11 11.65
N LEU A 78 22.13 17.30 11.11
CA LEU A 78 22.99 17.87 10.08
C LEU A 78 24.27 18.40 10.72
N VAL A 79 25.40 18.21 10.05
CA VAL A 79 26.71 18.63 10.56
C VAL A 79 27.44 19.51 9.55
N VAL A 80 27.81 20.71 9.99
CA VAL A 80 28.71 21.64 9.27
C VAL A 80 30.05 21.69 9.98
N MET A 81 31.08 21.35 9.26
CA MET A 81 32.46 21.44 9.81
C MET A 81 32.99 22.85 9.70
N ILE A 82 33.61 23.33 10.78
CA ILE A 82 34.29 24.63 10.79
C ILE A 82 35.81 24.40 10.74
N THR A 83 36.51 25.14 9.93
CA THR A 83 37.99 25.00 9.77
C THR A 83 38.69 26.34 9.65
N ALA A 84 39.83 26.49 10.34
CA ALA A 84 40.61 27.72 10.36
C ALA A 84 41.55 27.90 9.14
N TYR A 85 41.99 26.81 8.47
CA TYR A 85 42.78 26.85 7.25
C TYR A 85 42.52 25.62 6.42
N GLY A 86 41.83 25.84 5.29
CA GLY A 86 41.40 24.73 4.45
C GLY A 86 42.56 24.07 3.73
N SER A 87 43.10 22.98 4.26
CA SER A 87 43.50 22.00 3.29
C SER A 87 42.20 21.43 2.69
N VAL A 88 42.04 21.58 1.39
CA VAL A 88 40.95 20.96 0.62
C VAL A 88 40.78 19.48 0.99
N GLU A 89 41.89 18.86 1.39
CA GLU A 89 41.99 17.47 1.84
C GLU A 89 41.16 17.18 3.11
N THR A 90 41.21 18.06 4.13
CA THR A 90 40.49 17.87 5.39
C THR A 90 38.97 18.07 5.22
N ALA A 91 38.58 19.05 4.40
CA ALA A 91 37.16 19.28 4.04
C ALA A 91 36.62 18.09 3.24
N VAL A 92 37.38 17.57 2.27
CA VAL A 92 37.02 16.38 1.49
C VAL A 92 36.91 15.13 2.37
N GLN A 93 37.79 14.96 3.36
CA GLN A 93 37.68 13.86 4.33
C GLN A 93 36.41 13.97 5.19
N ALA A 94 36.10 15.14 5.70
CA ALA A 94 34.88 15.37 6.48
C ALA A 94 33.62 15.08 5.66
N MET A 95 33.57 15.53 4.39
CA MET A 95 32.45 15.22 3.48
C MET A 95 32.31 13.72 3.21
N LYS A 96 33.42 13.00 3.02
CA LYS A 96 33.42 11.54 2.85
C LYS A 96 32.92 10.79 4.10
N ARG A 97 33.07 11.38 5.30
CA ARG A 97 32.59 10.84 6.57
C ARG A 97 31.19 11.31 6.93
N GLY A 98 30.50 11.97 6.02
CA GLY A 98 29.08 12.30 6.15
C GLY A 98 28.77 13.72 6.66
N ALA A 99 29.74 14.63 6.70
CA ALA A 99 29.43 16.05 6.92
C ALA A 99 28.53 16.58 5.79
N ASN A 100 27.59 17.45 6.14
CA ASN A 100 26.62 18.01 5.19
C ASN A 100 27.18 19.21 4.42
N ASP A 101 28.07 19.97 5.04
CA ASP A 101 28.79 21.10 4.42
C ASP A 101 30.00 21.48 5.29
N TYR A 102 30.80 22.49 4.87
CA TYR A 102 31.89 23.05 5.66
C TYR A 102 31.88 24.58 5.58
N LEU A 103 32.47 25.24 6.57
CA LEU A 103 32.58 26.68 6.70
C LEU A 103 34.02 27.06 7.06
N MET A 104 34.68 27.91 6.28
CA MET A 104 36.06 28.34 6.54
C MET A 104 36.12 29.59 7.40
N LYS A 105 36.99 29.59 8.43
CA LYS A 105 37.35 30.78 9.22
C LYS A 105 38.35 31.64 8.43
N PRO A 106 38.24 32.98 8.40
CA PRO A 106 37.12 33.76 8.91
C PRO A 106 35.91 33.68 7.96
N PHE A 107 34.69 33.58 8.50
CA PHE A 107 33.45 33.50 7.74
C PHE A 107 32.60 34.77 7.91
N ASP A 108 31.86 35.08 6.86
CA ASP A 108 30.93 36.20 6.82
C ASP A 108 29.57 35.80 7.44
N PRO A 109 28.92 36.66 8.25
CA PRO A 109 27.56 36.44 8.75
C PRO A 109 26.55 36.09 7.66
N ASP A 110 26.65 36.70 6.48
CA ASP A 110 25.75 36.43 5.35
C ASP A 110 25.96 35.01 4.81
N GLN A 111 27.22 34.54 4.73
CA GLN A 111 27.55 33.18 4.33
C GLN A 111 26.99 32.15 5.33
N LEU A 112 27.14 32.43 6.63
CA LEU A 112 26.58 31.59 7.70
C LEU A 112 25.06 31.48 7.59
N SER A 113 24.39 32.61 7.38
CA SER A 113 22.92 32.69 7.28
C SER A 113 22.44 31.90 6.07
N LEU A 114 23.03 32.10 4.90
CA LEU A 114 22.65 31.41 3.67
C LEU A 114 22.85 29.88 3.79
N LEU A 115 23.97 29.46 4.37
CA LEU A 115 24.28 28.05 4.59
C LEU A 115 23.26 27.41 5.57
N THR A 116 22.97 28.10 6.67
CA THR A 116 22.01 27.64 7.67
C THR A 116 20.60 27.51 7.06
N GLU A 117 20.14 28.52 6.33
CA GLU A 117 18.84 28.47 5.64
C GLU A 117 18.74 27.31 4.65
N LYS A 118 19.75 27.10 3.81
CA LYS A 118 19.84 25.99 2.86
C LYS A 118 19.70 24.64 3.57
N LEU A 119 20.45 24.43 4.64
CA LEU A 119 20.45 23.18 5.40
C LEU A 119 19.13 22.98 6.16
N MET A 120 18.53 24.02 6.70
CA MET A 120 17.24 23.94 7.37
C MET A 120 16.11 23.66 6.39
N GLN A 121 16.17 24.18 5.17
CA GLN A 121 15.23 23.80 4.12
C GLN A 121 15.37 22.32 3.75
N GLN A 122 16.60 21.83 3.63
CA GLN A 122 16.88 20.41 3.37
C GLN A 122 16.35 19.52 4.51
N LYS A 123 16.61 19.90 5.77
CA LYS A 123 16.10 19.21 6.96
C LYS A 123 14.56 19.14 6.94
N ARG A 124 13.88 20.27 6.71
CA ARG A 124 12.42 20.32 6.65
C ARG A 124 11.84 19.37 5.59
N ILE A 125 12.46 19.30 4.40
CA ILE A 125 12.04 18.38 3.34
C ILE A 125 12.25 16.92 3.77
N MET A 126 13.35 16.63 4.48
CA MET A 126 13.61 15.29 5.03
C MET A 126 12.58 14.90 6.08
N ASP A 127 12.31 15.77 7.04
CA ASP A 127 11.36 15.53 8.13
C ASP A 127 9.91 15.38 7.60
N GLU A 128 9.51 16.23 6.64
CA GLU A 128 8.22 16.09 5.95
C GLU A 128 8.12 14.77 5.20
N ASN A 129 9.19 14.33 4.54
CA ASN A 129 9.23 13.05 3.83
C ASN A 129 9.13 11.87 4.81
N ILE A 130 9.82 11.94 5.97
CA ILE A 130 9.71 10.94 7.04
C ILE A 130 8.28 10.92 7.59
N PHE A 131 7.72 12.06 7.93
CA PHE A 131 6.35 12.18 8.43
C PHE A 131 5.30 11.65 7.45
N LEU A 132 5.43 11.99 6.15
CA LEU A 132 4.53 11.45 5.12
C LEU A 132 4.69 9.94 4.96
N ARG A 133 5.91 9.43 5.08
CA ARG A 133 6.17 7.97 5.06
C ARG A 133 5.59 7.28 6.27
N GLU A 134 5.70 7.85 7.46
CA GLU A 134 5.10 7.32 8.68
C GLU A 134 3.57 7.32 8.60
N GLN A 135 2.94 8.38 8.10
CA GLN A 135 1.50 8.41 7.83
C GLN A 135 1.09 7.34 6.79
N MET A 136 1.87 7.18 5.73
CA MET A 136 1.62 6.11 4.76
C MET A 136 1.83 4.72 5.39
N ALA A 137 2.83 4.55 6.26
CA ALA A 137 3.07 3.31 6.99
C ALA A 137 1.97 3.03 8.02
N GLU A 138 1.41 4.06 8.67
CA GLU A 138 0.23 3.92 9.53
C GLU A 138 -1.02 3.50 8.74
N ALA A 139 -1.22 4.04 7.54
CA ALA A 139 -2.28 3.60 6.63
C ALA A 139 -2.05 2.17 6.09
N ILE A 140 -0.80 1.68 6.13
CA ILE A 140 -0.36 0.35 5.67
C ILE A 140 -0.19 -0.63 6.86
N ARG A 141 -0.53 -0.23 8.09
CA ARG A 141 -0.35 -1.11 9.26
C ARG A 141 -0.94 -2.48 9.00
N PHE A 142 -0.23 -3.51 9.48
CA PHE A 142 -0.67 -4.91 9.55
C PHE A 142 -2.07 -5.06 10.17
N GLU A 143 -2.51 -4.05 10.91
CA GLU A 143 -3.87 -3.87 11.45
C GLU A 143 -4.97 -3.79 10.38
N ASN A 144 -4.63 -3.48 9.12
CA ASN A 144 -5.57 -3.50 7.99
C ASN A 144 -5.75 -4.91 7.38
N LEU A 145 -4.85 -5.87 7.73
CA LEU A 145 -5.02 -7.28 7.40
C LEU A 145 -5.80 -7.96 8.54
N VAL A 146 -7.12 -7.78 8.49
CA VAL A 146 -8.04 -8.29 9.50
C VAL A 146 -8.39 -9.74 9.20
N GLY A 147 -8.13 -10.65 10.13
CA GLY A 147 -8.48 -12.07 10.04
C GLY A 147 -8.08 -12.85 11.28
N ARG A 148 -8.94 -13.77 11.71
CA ARG A 148 -8.70 -14.68 12.84
C ARG A 148 -8.82 -16.15 12.47
N SER A 149 -9.25 -16.46 11.25
CA SER A 149 -9.34 -17.82 10.75
C SER A 149 -7.95 -18.46 10.71
N GLU A 150 -7.87 -19.78 10.88
CA GLU A 150 -6.62 -20.53 10.86
C GLU A 150 -5.82 -20.27 9.59
N ALA A 151 -6.46 -20.30 8.43
CA ALA A 151 -5.84 -20.02 7.15
C ALA A 151 -5.22 -18.61 7.08
N MET A 152 -5.84 -17.59 7.70
CA MET A 152 -5.25 -16.24 7.77
C MET A 152 -4.11 -16.16 8.76
N GLN A 153 -4.15 -16.89 9.87
CA GLN A 153 -3.03 -16.94 10.83
C GLN A 153 -1.79 -17.62 10.23
N GLU A 154 -1.98 -18.70 9.47
CA GLU A 154 -0.91 -19.34 8.71
C GLU A 154 -0.32 -18.37 7.67
N LEU A 155 -1.18 -17.64 6.93
CA LEU A 155 -0.75 -16.61 5.98
C LEU A 155 0.05 -15.51 6.68
N PHE A 156 -0.36 -15.05 7.86
CA PHE A 156 0.36 -14.01 8.62
C PHE A 156 1.74 -14.48 9.08
N THR A 157 1.86 -15.73 9.50
CA THR A 157 3.15 -16.34 9.86
C THR A 157 4.06 -16.40 8.62
N LEU A 158 3.53 -16.87 7.50
CA LEU A 158 4.29 -16.96 6.25
C LEU A 158 4.71 -15.58 5.71
N ILE A 159 3.88 -14.54 5.89
CA ILE A 159 4.25 -13.15 5.54
C ILE A 159 5.46 -12.69 6.35
N GLN A 160 5.56 -13.06 7.64
CA GLN A 160 6.70 -12.69 8.49
C GLN A 160 7.97 -13.37 8.01
N ASP A 161 7.93 -14.68 7.78
CA ASP A 161 9.09 -15.46 7.32
C ASP A 161 9.59 -14.98 5.95
N VAL A 162 8.65 -14.69 5.05
CA VAL A 162 8.97 -14.22 3.68
C VAL A 162 9.51 -12.78 3.67
N ALA A 163 9.08 -11.94 4.62
CA ALA A 163 9.51 -10.55 4.66
C ALA A 163 11.03 -10.39 4.86
N GLU A 164 11.67 -11.29 5.61
CA GLU A 164 13.12 -11.27 5.87
C GLU A 164 13.96 -11.58 4.63
N SER A 165 13.37 -12.20 3.60
CA SER A 165 14.06 -12.57 2.35
C SER A 165 13.82 -11.54 1.25
N ASP A 166 14.82 -11.31 0.39
CA ASP A 166 14.69 -10.53 -0.85
C ASP A 166 14.14 -11.35 -2.05
N SER A 167 13.80 -12.62 -1.81
CA SER A 167 13.28 -13.50 -2.86
C SER A 167 11.98 -12.97 -3.48
N PRO A 168 11.76 -13.17 -4.79
CA PRO A 168 10.48 -12.88 -5.44
C PRO A 168 9.32 -13.64 -4.81
N VAL A 169 8.17 -12.98 -4.68
CA VAL A 169 6.96 -13.53 -4.09
C VAL A 169 5.81 -13.44 -5.08
N LEU A 170 5.11 -14.55 -5.32
CA LEU A 170 3.89 -14.59 -6.10
C LEU A 170 2.68 -14.77 -5.19
N ILE A 171 1.79 -13.78 -5.17
CA ILE A 171 0.55 -13.80 -4.41
C ILE A 171 -0.60 -14.22 -5.33
N THR A 172 -1.27 -15.31 -5.01
CA THR A 172 -2.43 -15.82 -5.74
C THR A 172 -3.70 -15.67 -4.91
N GLY A 173 -4.83 -15.48 -5.56
CA GLY A 173 -6.14 -15.39 -4.91
C GLY A 173 -7.15 -14.64 -5.78
N GLU A 174 -8.41 -14.82 -5.49
CA GLU A 174 -9.50 -14.18 -6.23
C GLU A 174 -9.44 -12.66 -6.16
N THR A 175 -10.15 -11.99 -7.06
CA THR A 175 -10.28 -10.52 -7.03
C THR A 175 -10.94 -10.09 -5.71
N GLY A 176 -10.41 -9.01 -5.09
CA GLY A 176 -10.95 -8.47 -3.85
C GLY A 176 -10.58 -9.21 -2.56
N THR A 177 -9.66 -10.19 -2.60
CA THR A 177 -9.17 -10.92 -1.39
C THR A 177 -8.17 -10.15 -0.55
N GLY A 178 -7.57 -9.05 -1.08
CA GLY A 178 -6.60 -8.21 -0.37
C GLY A 178 -5.14 -8.43 -0.77
N LYS A 179 -4.84 -8.91 -1.99
CA LYS A 179 -3.48 -9.19 -2.48
C LYS A 179 -2.53 -8.00 -2.34
N GLU A 180 -2.99 -6.78 -2.63
CA GLU A 180 -2.19 -5.57 -2.47
C GLU A 180 -1.85 -5.28 -1.00
N LEU A 181 -2.79 -5.54 -0.07
CA LEU A 181 -2.54 -5.37 1.37
C LEU A 181 -1.48 -6.35 1.86
N VAL A 182 -1.51 -7.60 1.38
CA VAL A 182 -0.47 -8.61 1.68
C VAL A 182 0.88 -8.17 1.13
N ALA A 183 0.96 -7.65 -0.10
CA ALA A 183 2.20 -7.14 -0.68
C ALA A 183 2.78 -5.97 0.13
N LYS A 184 1.93 -5.03 0.56
CA LYS A 184 2.32 -3.92 1.43
C LYS A 184 2.81 -4.40 2.80
N ALA A 185 2.16 -5.41 3.38
CA ALA A 185 2.57 -6.00 4.65
C ALA A 185 3.95 -6.68 4.57
N ILE A 186 4.24 -7.38 3.47
CA ILE A 186 5.56 -7.98 3.20
C ILE A 186 6.61 -6.87 3.09
N HIS A 187 6.35 -5.81 2.34
CA HIS A 187 7.26 -4.67 2.19
C HIS A 187 7.53 -3.99 3.54
N ALA A 188 6.48 -3.67 4.31
CA ALA A 188 6.60 -2.98 5.60
C ALA A 188 7.42 -3.75 6.65
N LYS A 189 7.48 -5.08 6.54
CA LYS A 189 8.28 -5.95 7.43
C LYS A 189 9.64 -6.35 6.84
N SER A 190 9.97 -5.92 5.63
CA SER A 190 11.21 -6.28 4.96
C SER A 190 12.37 -5.33 5.32
N ALA A 191 13.61 -5.75 5.01
CA ALA A 191 14.78 -4.89 5.11
C ALA A 191 14.68 -3.61 4.23
N ARG A 192 13.75 -3.61 3.24
CA ARG A 192 13.50 -2.49 2.33
C ARG A 192 12.31 -1.61 2.74
N CYS A 193 11.81 -1.73 3.97
CA CYS A 193 10.63 -0.98 4.46
C CYS A 193 10.79 0.55 4.38
N ASN A 194 12.02 1.05 4.43
CA ASN A 194 12.34 2.47 4.26
C ASN A 194 12.45 2.90 2.78
N GLY A 195 12.47 1.95 1.85
CA GLY A 195 12.50 2.20 0.41
C GLY A 195 11.11 2.46 -0.19
N PRO A 196 11.04 2.81 -1.48
CA PRO A 196 9.76 3.02 -2.13
C PRO A 196 9.01 1.69 -2.34
N PHE A 197 7.67 1.72 -2.16
CA PHE A 197 6.76 0.66 -2.62
C PHE A 197 6.06 1.14 -3.89
N ILE A 198 6.45 0.59 -5.03
CA ILE A 198 5.94 1.01 -6.34
C ILE A 198 4.99 -0.05 -6.88
N ALA A 199 3.69 0.25 -6.84
CA ALA A 199 2.64 -0.60 -7.36
C ALA A 199 2.33 -0.29 -8.85
N VAL A 200 2.17 -1.35 -9.64
CA VAL A 200 1.78 -1.28 -11.06
C VAL A 200 0.67 -2.29 -11.29
N ASN A 201 -0.53 -1.82 -11.64
CA ASN A 201 -1.59 -2.70 -12.11
C ASN A 201 -1.40 -2.95 -13.62
N CYS A 202 -0.99 -4.18 -13.97
CA CYS A 202 -0.69 -4.55 -15.35
C CYS A 202 -1.96 -4.68 -16.22
N GLY A 203 -3.13 -4.91 -15.62
CA GLY A 203 -4.40 -4.98 -16.34
C GLY A 203 -5.08 -3.63 -16.57
N GLY A 204 -4.60 -2.58 -15.90
CA GLY A 204 -5.21 -1.26 -15.93
C GLY A 204 -4.83 -0.38 -17.14
N PHE A 205 -3.86 -0.81 -17.96
CA PHE A 205 -3.32 -0.01 -19.06
C PHE A 205 -3.37 -0.76 -20.41
N PRO A 206 -3.62 -0.07 -21.52
CA PRO A 206 -3.27 -0.57 -22.86
C PRO A 206 -1.78 -0.90 -22.95
N GLU A 207 -1.41 -1.89 -23.77
CA GLU A 207 -0.03 -2.43 -23.89
C GLU A 207 1.04 -1.34 -24.03
N ASN A 208 0.88 -0.41 -24.98
CA ASN A 208 1.85 0.65 -25.24
C ASN A 208 2.02 1.62 -24.06
N LEU A 209 0.95 1.86 -23.28
CA LEU A 209 1.02 2.72 -22.11
C LEU A 209 1.67 1.97 -20.93
N LEU A 210 1.41 0.69 -20.78
CA LEU A 210 2.02 -0.13 -19.74
C LEU A 210 3.54 -0.20 -19.93
N GLU A 211 4.02 -0.38 -21.18
CA GLU A 211 5.45 -0.37 -21.52
C GLU A 211 6.11 0.96 -21.13
N SER A 212 5.48 2.09 -21.48
CA SER A 212 5.97 3.44 -21.14
C SER A 212 5.90 3.73 -19.62
N GLU A 213 4.88 3.24 -18.91
CA GLU A 213 4.80 3.38 -17.45
C GLU A 213 5.88 2.56 -16.73
N LEU A 214 6.13 1.32 -17.17
CA LEU A 214 7.14 0.46 -16.54
C LEU A 214 8.56 0.91 -16.82
N PHE A 215 8.93 1.06 -18.10
CA PHE A 215 10.31 1.32 -18.53
C PHE A 215 10.64 2.81 -18.62
N GLY A 216 9.63 3.69 -18.64
CA GLY A 216 9.83 5.10 -18.96
C GLY A 216 10.17 5.33 -20.44
N HIS A 217 10.36 6.58 -20.82
CA HIS A 217 10.69 6.92 -22.21
C HIS A 217 11.60 8.15 -22.29
N GLU A 218 12.42 8.19 -23.32
CA GLU A 218 13.18 9.35 -23.71
C GLU A 218 12.34 10.28 -24.61
N ARG A 219 12.73 11.54 -24.72
CA ARG A 219 12.08 12.49 -25.59
C ARG A 219 12.11 12.01 -27.04
N GLY A 220 10.95 11.94 -27.70
CA GLY A 220 10.82 11.49 -29.09
C GLY A 220 10.67 9.99 -29.27
N ALA A 221 10.58 9.18 -28.23
CA ALA A 221 10.42 7.72 -28.29
C ALA A 221 9.16 7.28 -29.06
N PHE A 222 8.09 8.07 -29.00
CA PHE A 222 6.84 7.84 -29.74
C PHE A 222 6.10 9.17 -29.98
N THR A 223 5.06 9.15 -30.80
CA THR A 223 4.22 10.32 -31.07
C THR A 223 3.52 10.78 -29.78
N GLY A 224 3.94 11.96 -29.25
CA GLY A 224 3.48 12.49 -27.96
C GLY A 224 4.54 12.48 -26.83
N ALA A 225 5.68 11.87 -27.02
CA ALA A 225 6.80 11.89 -26.05
C ALA A 225 7.56 13.24 -26.10
N HIS A 226 6.92 14.30 -25.61
CA HIS A 226 7.52 15.65 -25.65
C HIS A 226 8.64 15.85 -24.63
N ARG A 227 8.67 15.08 -23.55
CA ARG A 227 9.69 15.10 -22.48
C ARG A 227 10.07 13.68 -22.10
N ALA A 228 11.28 13.51 -21.58
CA ALA A 228 11.68 12.25 -20.96
C ALA A 228 10.88 12.01 -19.66
N LYS A 229 10.51 10.75 -19.40
CA LYS A 229 9.78 10.33 -18.19
C LYS A 229 10.46 9.11 -17.57
N LYS A 230 10.74 9.14 -16.27
CA LYS A 230 11.19 7.98 -15.51
C LYS A 230 10.07 6.95 -15.42
N GLY A 231 10.42 5.67 -15.59
CA GLY A 231 9.51 4.54 -15.44
C GLY A 231 9.35 4.09 -13.98
N ARG A 232 8.41 3.18 -13.77
CA ARG A 232 8.18 2.55 -12.46
C ARG A 232 9.39 1.75 -11.98
N LEU A 233 10.15 1.16 -12.90
CA LEU A 233 11.41 0.46 -12.60
C LEU A 233 12.46 1.41 -12.02
N ASP A 234 12.64 2.62 -12.60
CA ASP A 234 13.50 3.66 -12.04
C ASP A 234 13.07 4.02 -10.60
N LEU A 235 11.76 4.17 -10.38
CA LEU A 235 11.20 4.62 -9.11
C LEU A 235 11.26 3.53 -8.02
N ALA A 236 11.32 2.25 -8.41
CA ALA A 236 11.39 1.13 -7.48
C ALA A 236 12.80 0.88 -6.93
N HIS A 237 13.81 1.59 -7.44
CA HIS A 237 15.21 1.42 -7.03
C HIS A 237 15.38 1.53 -5.52
N HIS A 238 16.10 0.58 -4.91
CA HIS A 238 16.27 0.37 -3.46
C HIS A 238 14.99 0.12 -2.66
N GLY A 239 13.87 -0.24 -3.35
CA GLY A 239 12.58 -0.52 -2.74
C GLY A 239 11.97 -1.84 -3.17
N THR A 240 10.66 -1.83 -3.35
CA THR A 240 9.87 -2.98 -3.79
C THR A 240 9.01 -2.62 -4.99
N LEU A 241 9.10 -3.42 -6.05
CA LEU A 241 8.20 -3.38 -7.20
C LEU A 241 7.06 -4.38 -6.99
N PHE A 242 5.83 -3.89 -6.96
CA PHE A 242 4.63 -4.72 -6.90
C PHE A 242 3.90 -4.73 -8.24
N LEU A 243 3.83 -5.91 -8.88
CA LEU A 243 3.15 -6.14 -10.14
C LEU A 243 1.79 -6.79 -9.87
N ASP A 244 0.71 -5.99 -9.88
CA ASP A 244 -0.64 -6.53 -9.75
C ASP A 244 -1.18 -7.00 -11.10
N GLU A 245 -2.03 -8.03 -11.07
CA GLU A 245 -2.60 -8.67 -12.25
C GLU A 245 -1.54 -9.12 -13.28
N VAL A 246 -0.39 -9.65 -12.82
CA VAL A 246 0.73 -10.04 -13.67
C VAL A 246 0.36 -11.04 -14.77
N GLY A 247 -0.69 -11.83 -14.56
CA GLY A 247 -1.22 -12.75 -15.58
C GLY A 247 -1.85 -12.08 -16.80
N THR A 248 -1.95 -10.74 -16.82
CA THR A 248 -2.46 -9.97 -17.98
C THR A 248 -1.36 -9.35 -18.82
N VAL A 249 -0.10 -9.45 -18.38
CA VAL A 249 1.06 -8.88 -19.09
C VAL A 249 1.22 -9.51 -20.47
N PRO A 250 1.32 -8.73 -21.56
CA PRO A 250 1.53 -9.25 -22.90
C PRO A 250 2.84 -10.04 -23.02
N LEU A 251 2.86 -11.07 -23.88
CA LEU A 251 4.02 -11.97 -24.05
C LEU A 251 5.34 -11.24 -24.36
N LYS A 252 5.29 -10.18 -25.18
CA LYS A 252 6.47 -9.36 -25.48
C LYS A 252 7.05 -8.75 -24.19
N MET A 253 6.20 -8.14 -23.39
CA MET A 253 6.61 -7.50 -22.14
C MET A 253 7.08 -8.50 -21.07
N GLN A 254 6.57 -9.74 -21.09
CA GLN A 254 7.08 -10.79 -20.21
C GLN A 254 8.56 -11.06 -20.48
N VAL A 255 9.02 -10.99 -21.75
CA VAL A 255 10.44 -11.14 -22.12
C VAL A 255 11.26 -9.97 -21.56
N ASP A 256 10.79 -8.75 -21.77
CA ASP A 256 11.50 -7.55 -21.31
C ASP A 256 11.60 -7.49 -19.78
N LEU A 257 10.50 -7.80 -19.08
CA LEU A 257 10.47 -7.89 -17.63
C LEU A 257 11.36 -9.03 -17.10
N LEU A 258 11.35 -10.20 -17.74
CA LEU A 258 12.23 -11.32 -17.38
C LEU A 258 13.69 -10.88 -17.40
N ARG A 259 14.12 -10.21 -18.48
CA ARG A 259 15.47 -9.66 -18.60
C ARG A 259 15.82 -8.75 -17.42
N VAL A 260 14.95 -7.78 -17.10
CA VAL A 260 15.19 -6.86 -15.96
C VAL A 260 15.28 -7.59 -14.63
N LEU A 261 14.43 -8.63 -14.42
CA LEU A 261 14.47 -9.42 -13.19
C LEU A 261 15.76 -10.25 -13.05
N GLU A 262 16.39 -10.62 -14.18
CA GLU A 262 17.63 -11.39 -14.22
C GLU A 262 18.87 -10.53 -14.13
N THR A 263 18.98 -9.52 -15.02
CA THR A 263 20.19 -8.70 -15.16
C THR A 263 20.20 -7.49 -14.25
N LYS A 264 19.03 -7.06 -13.74
CA LYS A 264 18.85 -5.81 -13.00
C LYS A 264 19.14 -4.55 -13.83
N GLU A 265 19.07 -4.66 -15.15
CA GLU A 265 19.39 -3.60 -16.11
C GLU A 265 18.25 -3.46 -17.12
N PHE A 266 17.99 -2.25 -17.57
CA PHE A 266 17.02 -1.98 -18.63
C PHE A 266 17.34 -0.69 -19.40
N HIS A 267 16.65 -0.48 -20.53
CA HIS A 267 16.72 0.75 -21.31
C HIS A 267 15.33 1.40 -21.33
N ARG A 268 15.29 2.72 -21.29
CA ARG A 268 14.05 3.45 -21.55
C ARG A 268 13.64 3.32 -23.01
N LEU A 269 12.36 3.44 -23.29
CA LEU A 269 11.85 3.44 -24.64
C LEU A 269 12.50 4.57 -25.46
N GLY A 270 13.08 4.22 -26.62
CA GLY A 270 13.81 5.14 -27.47
C GLY A 270 15.19 5.56 -26.95
N GLY A 271 15.64 5.05 -25.80
CA GLY A 271 16.95 5.29 -25.22
C GLY A 271 17.93 4.14 -25.49
N THR A 272 19.23 4.46 -25.43
CA THR A 272 20.33 3.48 -25.55
C THR A 272 21.15 3.36 -24.27
N ALA A 273 20.87 4.22 -23.28
CA ALA A 273 21.58 4.19 -21.99
C ALA A 273 21.08 3.01 -21.14
N GLU A 274 21.99 2.22 -20.64
CA GLU A 274 21.72 1.13 -19.70
C GLU A 274 21.51 1.71 -18.30
N ILE A 275 20.43 1.30 -17.65
CA ILE A 275 20.03 1.79 -16.33
C ILE A 275 20.00 0.59 -15.39
N GLU A 276 20.86 0.63 -14.38
CA GLU A 276 20.92 -0.38 -13.33
C GLU A 276 19.89 -0.09 -12.23
N VAL A 277 19.18 -1.13 -11.79
CA VAL A 277 18.16 -1.06 -10.75
C VAL A 277 18.31 -2.21 -9.76
N ASP A 278 18.07 -1.90 -8.50
CA ASP A 278 17.99 -2.91 -7.43
C ASP A 278 16.65 -2.77 -6.72
N PHE A 279 15.79 -3.76 -6.87
CA PHE A 279 14.50 -3.83 -6.20
C PHE A 279 14.11 -5.27 -5.90
N ARG A 280 13.31 -5.43 -4.83
CA ARG A 280 12.58 -6.66 -4.54
C ARG A 280 11.32 -6.73 -5.39
N THR A 281 10.96 -7.93 -5.88
CA THR A 281 9.77 -8.14 -6.70
C THR A 281 8.69 -8.87 -5.91
N ILE A 282 7.47 -8.32 -5.90
CA ILE A 282 6.26 -9.00 -5.46
C ILE A 282 5.27 -8.95 -6.63
N ALA A 283 4.72 -10.10 -7.02
CA ALA A 283 3.73 -10.18 -8.09
C ALA A 283 2.40 -10.72 -7.54
N ALA A 284 1.29 -10.29 -8.11
CA ALA A 284 -0.03 -10.79 -7.74
C ALA A 284 -0.87 -11.15 -8.98
N THR A 285 -1.70 -12.16 -8.85
CA THR A 285 -2.63 -12.57 -9.91
C THR A 285 -3.87 -13.27 -9.35
N ASN A 286 -4.99 -13.14 -10.05
CA ASN A 286 -6.20 -13.92 -9.85
C ASN A 286 -6.34 -15.04 -10.90
N ARG A 287 -5.44 -15.10 -11.92
CA ARG A 287 -5.46 -16.09 -12.98
C ARG A 287 -4.69 -17.35 -12.58
N ASP A 288 -5.14 -18.49 -13.07
CA ASP A 288 -4.36 -19.71 -13.05
C ASP A 288 -3.24 -19.62 -14.10
N LEU A 289 -2.02 -19.32 -13.64
CA LEU A 289 -0.86 -19.18 -14.53
C LEU A 289 -0.44 -20.49 -15.16
N GLN A 290 -0.70 -21.65 -14.53
CA GLN A 290 -0.40 -22.96 -15.11
C GLN A 290 -1.27 -23.21 -16.35
N GLN A 291 -2.56 -22.88 -16.26
CA GLN A 291 -3.44 -22.94 -17.42
C GLN A 291 -3.05 -21.92 -18.51
N ALA A 292 -2.64 -20.71 -18.11
CA ALA A 292 -2.19 -19.69 -19.05
C ALA A 292 -0.90 -20.13 -19.79
N ILE A 293 0.03 -20.82 -19.11
CA ILE A 293 1.24 -21.43 -19.72
C ILE A 293 0.82 -22.50 -20.73
N ALA A 294 -0.09 -23.40 -20.35
CA ALA A 294 -0.56 -24.46 -21.24
C ALA A 294 -1.23 -23.92 -22.52
N LYS A 295 -1.87 -22.73 -22.43
CA LYS A 295 -2.48 -22.04 -23.58
C LYS A 295 -1.49 -21.17 -24.38
N GLY A 296 -0.26 -21.02 -23.94
CA GLY A 296 0.74 -20.14 -24.56
C GLY A 296 0.50 -18.64 -24.32
N GLU A 297 -0.33 -18.27 -23.34
CA GLU A 297 -0.62 -16.88 -22.95
C GLU A 297 0.37 -16.34 -21.93
N PHE A 298 1.11 -17.21 -21.25
CA PHE A 298 2.11 -16.86 -20.24
C PHE A 298 3.37 -17.72 -20.43
N ARG A 299 4.55 -17.12 -20.26
CA ARG A 299 5.83 -17.81 -20.45
C ARG A 299 6.22 -18.58 -19.20
N GLN A 300 6.71 -19.78 -19.37
CA GLN A 300 7.14 -20.66 -18.29
C GLN A 300 8.39 -20.13 -17.57
N ASP A 301 9.35 -19.54 -18.30
CA ASP A 301 10.57 -18.94 -17.73
C ASP A 301 10.24 -17.75 -16.82
N PHE A 302 9.36 -16.87 -17.27
CA PHE A 302 8.89 -15.73 -16.47
C PHE A 302 8.13 -16.19 -15.21
N PHE A 303 7.29 -17.23 -15.33
CA PHE A 303 6.61 -17.83 -14.17
C PHE A 303 7.60 -18.29 -13.10
N TYR A 304 8.63 -19.07 -13.45
CA TYR A 304 9.60 -19.56 -12.48
C TYR A 304 10.42 -18.43 -11.85
N ARG A 305 10.66 -17.34 -12.57
CA ARG A 305 11.36 -16.18 -12.01
C ARG A 305 10.53 -15.41 -10.99
N LEU A 306 9.20 -15.37 -11.14
CA LEU A 306 8.28 -14.73 -10.21
C LEU A 306 7.89 -15.64 -9.04
N ASN A 307 7.73 -16.93 -9.29
CA ASN A 307 7.21 -17.91 -8.32
C ASN A 307 8.34 -18.64 -7.59
N VAL A 308 9.18 -17.89 -6.88
CA VAL A 308 10.17 -18.47 -5.93
C VAL A 308 9.49 -18.83 -4.62
N ILE A 309 8.65 -17.92 -4.12
CA ILE A 309 7.80 -18.15 -2.93
C ILE A 309 6.35 -17.89 -3.36
N SER A 310 5.46 -18.84 -3.10
CA SER A 310 4.03 -18.70 -3.41
C SER A 310 3.21 -18.47 -2.15
N LEU A 311 2.37 -17.43 -2.17
CA LEU A 311 1.37 -17.14 -1.15
C LEU A 311 -0.02 -17.24 -1.75
N HIS A 312 -0.89 -18.00 -1.11
CA HIS A 312 -2.29 -18.10 -1.54
C HIS A 312 -3.22 -17.45 -0.51
N ILE A 313 -4.08 -16.54 -0.98
CA ILE A 313 -5.09 -15.90 -0.12
C ILE A 313 -6.42 -16.62 -0.36
N PRO A 314 -6.99 -17.28 0.65
CA PRO A 314 -8.27 -17.97 0.52
C PRO A 314 -9.40 -16.97 0.25
N PRO A 315 -10.40 -17.35 -0.56
CA PRO A 315 -11.58 -16.52 -0.79
C PRO A 315 -12.41 -16.41 0.51
N LEU A 316 -13.21 -15.35 0.62
CA LEU A 316 -13.93 -15.03 1.86
C LEU A 316 -14.93 -16.11 2.27
N ARG A 317 -15.52 -16.85 1.32
CA ARG A 317 -16.39 -18.00 1.59
C ARG A 317 -15.72 -19.17 2.31
N GLU A 318 -14.38 -19.29 2.21
CA GLU A 318 -13.58 -20.32 2.91
C GLU A 318 -13.09 -19.87 4.30
N ARG A 319 -13.27 -18.56 4.62
CA ARG A 319 -12.91 -17.96 5.91
C ARG A 319 -14.08 -17.16 6.51
N ARG A 320 -15.27 -17.77 6.54
CA ARG A 320 -16.52 -17.11 6.99
C ARG A 320 -16.45 -16.58 8.41
N ASP A 321 -15.57 -17.12 9.24
CA ASP A 321 -15.34 -16.63 10.61
C ASP A 321 -14.67 -15.26 10.67
N ASP A 322 -14.06 -14.80 9.58
CA ASP A 322 -13.49 -13.46 9.49
C ASP A 322 -14.55 -12.40 9.11
N ILE A 323 -15.71 -12.83 8.56
CA ILE A 323 -16.75 -11.89 8.09
C ILE A 323 -17.24 -10.95 9.20
N PRO A 324 -17.54 -11.40 10.43
CA PRO A 324 -17.97 -10.47 11.48
C PRO A 324 -16.90 -9.44 11.84
N LEU A 325 -15.67 -9.85 11.95
CA LEU A 325 -14.55 -8.98 12.30
C LEU A 325 -14.31 -7.92 11.19
N LEU A 326 -14.35 -8.35 9.92
CA LEU A 326 -14.25 -7.44 8.77
C LEU A 326 -15.43 -6.47 8.71
N ALA A 327 -16.66 -6.97 8.93
CA ALA A 327 -17.86 -6.15 8.90
C ALA A 327 -17.87 -5.08 10.01
N GLU A 328 -17.43 -5.44 11.22
CA GLU A 328 -17.28 -4.50 12.35
C GLU A 328 -16.18 -3.46 12.07
N HIS A 329 -15.04 -3.88 11.50
CA HIS A 329 -13.96 -2.98 11.09
C HIS A 329 -14.44 -1.95 10.07
N PHE A 330 -15.14 -2.39 9.02
CA PHE A 330 -15.68 -1.47 8.00
C PHE A 330 -16.80 -0.59 8.55
N LEU A 331 -17.67 -1.11 9.42
CA LEU A 331 -18.68 -0.32 10.09
C LEU A 331 -18.06 0.84 10.87
N ASP A 332 -17.08 0.58 11.73
CA ASP A 332 -16.39 1.60 12.52
C ASP A 332 -15.74 2.66 11.63
N ARG A 333 -15.05 2.23 10.57
CA ARG A 333 -14.43 3.13 9.60
C ARG A 333 -15.45 4.03 8.91
N TYR A 334 -16.47 3.46 8.28
CA TYR A 334 -17.44 4.26 7.51
C TYR A 334 -18.39 5.07 8.38
N SER A 335 -18.69 4.65 9.61
CA SER A 335 -19.43 5.46 10.57
C SER A 335 -18.67 6.74 10.92
N ARG A 336 -17.36 6.64 11.13
CA ARG A 336 -16.49 7.81 11.36
C ARG A 336 -16.40 8.71 10.12
N GLU A 337 -16.13 8.14 8.94
CA GLU A 337 -15.98 8.88 7.69
C GLU A 337 -17.27 9.64 7.30
N THR A 338 -18.44 9.03 7.54
CA THR A 338 -19.74 9.64 7.24
C THR A 338 -20.32 10.47 8.38
N ASN A 339 -19.64 10.52 9.52
CA ASN A 339 -20.08 11.18 10.74
C ASN A 339 -21.48 10.72 11.18
N LYS A 340 -21.78 9.41 11.06
CA LYS A 340 -23.02 8.78 11.50
C LYS A 340 -22.80 8.00 12.79
N ASP A 341 -23.77 8.08 13.69
CA ASP A 341 -23.77 7.34 14.96
C ASP A 341 -24.36 5.91 14.77
N ILE A 342 -23.66 5.11 13.93
CA ILE A 342 -24.02 3.71 13.69
C ILE A 342 -22.90 2.84 14.25
N ASP A 343 -23.18 2.07 15.29
CA ASP A 343 -22.18 1.36 16.08
C ASP A 343 -22.33 -0.19 16.07
N THR A 344 -23.45 -0.71 15.56
CA THR A 344 -23.70 -2.15 15.62
C THR A 344 -24.39 -2.69 14.37
N ILE A 345 -24.14 -3.98 14.10
CA ILE A 345 -24.87 -4.77 13.09
C ILE A 345 -25.79 -5.76 13.83
N ASN A 346 -27.07 -5.82 13.45
CA ASN A 346 -28.02 -6.77 14.00
C ASN A 346 -27.56 -8.21 13.78
N LYS A 347 -27.87 -9.11 14.74
CA LYS A 347 -27.51 -10.53 14.64
C LYS A 347 -28.10 -11.21 13.40
N GLU A 348 -29.32 -10.86 13.01
CA GLU A 348 -29.95 -11.37 11.78
C GLU A 348 -29.23 -10.87 10.52
N ALA A 349 -28.88 -9.58 10.47
CA ALA A 349 -28.09 -9.01 9.40
C ALA A 349 -26.69 -9.66 9.31
N MET A 350 -26.01 -9.87 10.45
CA MET A 350 -24.75 -10.59 10.50
C MET A 350 -24.91 -12.04 10.02
N GLY A 351 -26.02 -12.69 10.31
CA GLY A 351 -26.36 -14.03 9.79
C GLY A 351 -26.43 -14.05 8.26
N LEU A 352 -27.05 -13.03 7.64
CA LEU A 352 -27.11 -12.88 6.17
C LEU A 352 -25.70 -12.68 5.58
N LEU A 353 -24.90 -11.80 6.19
CA LEU A 353 -23.52 -11.55 5.75
C LEU A 353 -22.67 -12.83 5.78
N ARG A 354 -22.82 -13.68 6.80
CA ARG A 354 -22.08 -14.95 6.91
C ARG A 354 -22.54 -16.01 5.90
N GLN A 355 -23.79 -15.99 5.47
CA GLN A 355 -24.33 -16.98 4.54
C GLN A 355 -24.02 -16.65 3.08
N TYR A 356 -23.77 -15.40 2.77
CA TYR A 356 -23.46 -14.97 1.41
C TYR A 356 -22.07 -15.42 0.99
N ASP A 357 -21.89 -15.78 -0.29
CA ASP A 357 -20.65 -16.37 -0.80
C ASP A 357 -19.57 -15.35 -1.20
N TRP A 358 -19.92 -14.09 -1.28
CA TRP A 358 -19.00 -12.97 -1.56
C TRP A 358 -18.13 -13.19 -2.81
N PRO A 359 -18.68 -13.27 -4.02
CA PRO A 359 -17.93 -13.46 -5.24
C PRO A 359 -16.88 -12.35 -5.47
N GLY A 360 -17.12 -11.12 -4.98
CA GLY A 360 -16.15 -10.02 -4.96
C GLY A 360 -15.32 -9.96 -3.68
N ASN A 361 -15.39 -11.01 -2.82
CA ASN A 361 -14.62 -11.16 -1.60
C ASN A 361 -14.73 -9.96 -0.63
N VAL A 362 -13.61 -9.55 -0.04
CA VAL A 362 -13.56 -8.47 0.96
C VAL A 362 -13.98 -7.13 0.36
N ARG A 363 -13.65 -6.85 -0.90
CA ARG A 363 -14.06 -5.61 -1.59
C ARG A 363 -15.57 -5.49 -1.74
N GLU A 364 -16.26 -6.60 -2.00
CA GLU A 364 -17.72 -6.62 -2.08
C GLU A 364 -18.35 -6.45 -0.69
N LEU A 365 -17.81 -7.10 0.34
CA LEU A 365 -18.23 -6.91 1.73
C LEU A 365 -18.04 -5.46 2.19
N GLU A 366 -16.89 -4.86 1.91
CA GLU A 366 -16.59 -3.46 2.19
C GLU A 366 -17.64 -2.53 1.56
N ASN A 367 -17.88 -2.66 0.25
CA ASN A 367 -18.88 -1.87 -0.46
C ASN A 367 -20.31 -2.10 0.09
N ALA A 368 -20.64 -3.32 0.52
CA ALA A 368 -21.92 -3.64 1.11
C ALA A 368 -22.13 -2.94 2.46
N ILE A 369 -21.12 -2.92 3.31
CA ILE A 369 -21.15 -2.21 4.61
C ILE A 369 -21.20 -0.70 4.38
N GLU A 370 -20.34 -0.16 3.51
CA GLU A 370 -20.35 1.26 3.14
C GLU A 370 -21.75 1.70 2.70
N ARG A 371 -22.36 0.97 1.75
CA ARG A 371 -23.71 1.24 1.27
C ARG A 371 -24.73 1.20 2.41
N ALA A 372 -24.66 0.18 3.28
CA ALA A 372 -25.58 0.04 4.40
C ALA A 372 -25.42 1.21 5.38
N VAL A 373 -24.21 1.66 5.67
CA VAL A 373 -23.96 2.84 6.51
C VAL A 373 -24.49 4.11 5.85
N VAL A 374 -24.26 4.32 4.54
CA VAL A 374 -24.74 5.51 3.83
C VAL A 374 -26.27 5.61 3.83
N ILE A 375 -26.96 4.48 3.65
CA ILE A 375 -28.44 4.44 3.60
C ILE A 375 -29.05 4.38 5.01
N GLY A 376 -28.38 3.75 5.97
CA GLY A 376 -28.84 3.52 7.34
C GLY A 376 -29.21 4.82 8.06
N LYS A 377 -30.36 4.82 8.72
CA LYS A 377 -30.91 5.95 9.47
C LYS A 377 -30.98 5.71 10.96
N LYS A 378 -30.78 4.46 11.39
CA LYS A 378 -30.80 4.01 12.78
C LYS A 378 -29.37 3.86 13.28
N ARG A 379 -29.20 3.81 14.60
CA ARG A 379 -27.93 3.54 15.24
C ARG A 379 -27.40 2.10 14.99
N ARG A 380 -28.23 1.22 14.46
CA ARG A 380 -27.94 -0.17 14.18
C ARG A 380 -28.32 -0.52 12.74
N LEU A 381 -27.48 -1.29 12.05
CA LEU A 381 -27.80 -1.85 10.74
C LEU A 381 -28.66 -3.10 10.90
N ASP A 382 -29.86 -3.09 10.30
CA ASP A 382 -30.83 -4.17 10.30
C ASP A 382 -30.76 -4.94 8.93
N PRO A 383 -31.40 -6.11 8.76
CA PRO A 383 -31.41 -6.87 7.51
C PRO A 383 -31.92 -6.10 6.29
N GLU A 384 -32.73 -5.06 6.51
CA GLU A 384 -33.32 -4.23 5.46
C GLU A 384 -32.26 -3.47 4.65
N GLU A 385 -31.22 -2.99 5.32
CA GLU A 385 -30.08 -2.29 4.68
C GLU A 385 -29.26 -3.22 3.78
N PHE A 386 -29.40 -4.55 3.94
CA PHE A 386 -28.72 -5.60 3.15
C PHE A 386 -29.69 -6.32 2.18
N SER A 387 -30.88 -5.80 1.94
CA SER A 387 -31.89 -6.42 1.06
C SER A 387 -31.41 -6.68 -0.37
N PHE A 388 -30.41 -5.96 -0.84
CA PHE A 388 -29.78 -6.17 -2.13
C PHE A 388 -28.98 -7.49 -2.24
N LEU A 389 -28.64 -8.15 -1.13
CA LEU A 389 -28.02 -9.48 -1.10
C LEU A 389 -29.05 -10.61 -1.27
N ALA A 390 -30.32 -10.36 -0.98
CA ALA A 390 -31.40 -11.36 -1.00
C ALA A 390 -31.59 -12.07 -2.36
N PRO A 391 -31.54 -11.39 -3.53
CA PRO A 391 -31.70 -12.05 -4.83
C PRO A 391 -30.63 -13.14 -5.09
N HIS A 392 -29.42 -12.95 -4.60
CA HIS A 392 -28.29 -13.89 -4.76
C HIS A 392 -28.34 -15.06 -3.75
N LEU A 393 -28.92 -14.85 -2.58
CA LEU A 393 -29.14 -15.93 -1.59
C LEU A 393 -30.24 -16.90 -2.08
N SER A 394 -31.23 -16.39 -2.82
CA SER A 394 -32.28 -17.24 -3.42
C SER A 394 -31.79 -18.00 -4.65
N ALA A 395 -30.84 -17.45 -5.41
CA ALA A 395 -30.24 -18.11 -6.57
C ALA A 395 -29.37 -19.32 -6.21
N ALA A 396 -28.69 -19.28 -5.06
CA ALA A 396 -27.91 -20.42 -4.56
C ALA A 396 -28.77 -21.62 -4.11
N ALA A 397 -30.05 -21.38 -3.85
CA ALA A 397 -31.05 -22.44 -3.54
C ALA A 397 -31.78 -22.98 -4.76
N GLU A 398 -31.56 -22.44 -5.96
CA GLU A 398 -32.12 -22.97 -7.19
C GLU A 398 -31.47 -24.31 -7.51
N THR A 399 -32.14 -25.37 -7.04
CA THR A 399 -31.88 -26.74 -7.45
C THR A 399 -32.02 -26.85 -8.97
N TYR A 400 -30.96 -27.30 -9.65
CA TYR A 400 -30.92 -27.61 -11.11
C TYR A 400 -31.93 -28.71 -11.55
N SER A 401 -32.93 -29.03 -10.75
CA SER A 401 -33.99 -29.94 -11.08
C SER A 401 -35.03 -29.19 -11.94
N LEU A 402 -35.11 -29.53 -13.22
CA LEU A 402 -36.14 -29.04 -14.15
C LEU A 402 -37.54 -29.15 -13.55
N GLU A 403 -37.80 -30.18 -12.78
CA GLU A 403 -39.10 -30.42 -12.15
C GLU A 403 -39.41 -29.39 -11.03
N LYS A 404 -38.42 -29.07 -10.18
CA LYS A 404 -38.58 -28.06 -9.11
C LYS A 404 -38.70 -26.65 -9.67
N THR A 405 -37.90 -26.30 -10.70
CA THR A 405 -37.99 -25.00 -11.39
C THR A 405 -39.37 -24.84 -12.06
N GLN A 406 -39.88 -25.91 -12.68
CA GLN A 406 -41.20 -25.93 -13.29
C GLN A 406 -42.32 -25.72 -12.24
N VAL A 407 -42.22 -26.36 -11.08
CA VAL A 407 -43.17 -26.20 -9.98
C VAL A 407 -43.19 -24.78 -9.44
N ALA A 408 -42.02 -24.21 -9.18
CA ALA A 408 -41.87 -22.82 -8.70
C ALA A 408 -42.44 -21.80 -9.71
N HIS A 409 -42.19 -22.00 -11.00
CA HIS A 409 -42.71 -21.13 -12.06
C HIS A 409 -44.23 -21.23 -12.19
N LEU A 410 -44.79 -22.45 -12.16
CA LEU A 410 -46.25 -22.67 -12.17
C LEU A 410 -46.93 -21.99 -10.98
N PHE A 411 -46.35 -22.13 -9.79
CA PHE A 411 -46.92 -21.53 -8.57
C PHE A 411 -46.88 -19.99 -8.64
N LYS A 412 -45.76 -19.40 -9.11
CA LYS A 412 -45.64 -17.95 -9.31
C LYS A 412 -46.70 -17.40 -10.26
N VAL A 413 -46.90 -18.03 -11.42
CA VAL A 413 -47.88 -17.59 -12.40
C VAL A 413 -49.30 -17.79 -11.88
N LEU A 414 -49.61 -18.90 -11.19
CA LEU A 414 -50.92 -19.10 -10.57
C LEU A 414 -51.24 -18.02 -9.53
N LYS A 415 -50.26 -17.61 -8.72
CA LYS A 415 -50.41 -16.56 -7.72
C LYS A 415 -50.62 -15.18 -8.37
N GLU A 416 -49.88 -14.86 -9.42
CA GLU A 416 -49.93 -13.58 -10.15
C GLU A 416 -51.31 -13.36 -10.83
N PHE A 417 -51.97 -14.46 -11.27
CA PHE A 417 -53.30 -14.40 -11.87
C PHE A 417 -54.43 -14.84 -10.91
N ASP A 418 -54.25 -14.69 -9.59
CA ASP A 418 -55.23 -15.01 -8.53
C ASP A 418 -55.89 -16.40 -8.72
N TRP A 419 -55.08 -17.40 -9.07
CA TRP A 419 -55.54 -18.77 -9.32
C TRP A 419 -56.58 -18.90 -10.45
N ASN A 420 -56.68 -17.91 -11.32
CA ASN A 420 -57.52 -17.99 -12.52
C ASN A 420 -56.84 -18.87 -13.57
N ILE A 421 -57.24 -20.14 -13.60
CA ILE A 421 -56.63 -21.20 -14.42
C ILE A 421 -56.66 -20.86 -15.93
N THR A 422 -57.68 -20.10 -16.38
CA THR A 422 -57.79 -19.70 -17.78
C THR A 422 -56.73 -18.69 -18.17
N LYS A 423 -56.54 -17.65 -17.38
CA LYS A 423 -55.52 -16.61 -17.60
C LYS A 423 -54.12 -17.15 -17.39
N ALA A 424 -53.93 -17.96 -16.33
CA ALA A 424 -52.63 -18.60 -16.05
C ALA A 424 -52.22 -19.59 -17.15
N ALA A 425 -53.15 -20.38 -17.71
CA ALA A 425 -52.87 -21.29 -18.80
C ALA A 425 -52.46 -20.55 -20.09
N GLN A 426 -53.10 -19.41 -20.35
CA GLN A 426 -52.78 -18.55 -21.48
C GLN A 426 -51.42 -17.88 -21.31
N ALA A 427 -51.05 -17.38 -20.12
CA ALA A 427 -49.76 -16.79 -19.81
C ALA A 427 -48.61 -17.82 -19.86
N LEU A 428 -48.88 -19.07 -19.53
CA LEU A 428 -47.94 -20.19 -19.60
C LEU A 428 -47.88 -20.85 -20.99
N GLU A 429 -48.65 -20.36 -21.96
CA GLU A 429 -48.75 -20.93 -23.34
C GLU A 429 -49.07 -22.44 -23.34
N ILE A 430 -49.85 -22.94 -22.36
CA ILE A 430 -50.25 -24.33 -22.26
C ILE A 430 -51.78 -24.49 -22.24
N ASN A 431 -52.25 -25.72 -22.60
CA ASN A 431 -53.67 -26.03 -22.54
C ASN A 431 -54.17 -26.09 -21.07
N ARG A 432 -55.35 -25.61 -20.79
CA ARG A 432 -56.02 -25.66 -19.46
C ARG A 432 -56.01 -27.07 -18.85
N VAL A 433 -56.22 -28.12 -19.65
CA VAL A 433 -56.19 -29.51 -19.18
C VAL A 433 -54.77 -29.90 -18.71
N THR A 434 -53.77 -29.43 -19.39
CA THR A 434 -52.36 -29.63 -19.02
C THR A 434 -52.01 -28.93 -17.72
N LEU A 435 -52.48 -27.68 -17.54
CA LEU A 435 -52.28 -26.93 -16.29
C LEU A 435 -52.96 -27.61 -15.12
N HIS A 436 -54.23 -28.06 -15.29
CA HIS A 436 -54.95 -28.81 -14.27
C HIS A 436 -54.26 -30.12 -13.86
N LYS A 437 -53.72 -30.88 -14.83
CA LYS A 437 -52.93 -32.09 -14.55
C LYS A 437 -51.65 -31.78 -13.74
N LYS A 438 -50.98 -30.68 -14.06
CA LYS A 438 -49.78 -30.23 -13.35
C LYS A 438 -50.10 -29.74 -11.93
N ILE A 439 -51.16 -28.96 -11.74
CA ILE A 439 -51.67 -28.54 -10.42
C ILE A 439 -51.94 -29.76 -9.53
N LYS A 440 -52.60 -30.78 -10.08
CA LYS A 440 -52.93 -32.01 -9.36
C LYS A 440 -51.69 -32.89 -9.11
N LYS A 441 -50.75 -32.98 -10.08
CA LYS A 441 -49.51 -33.74 -9.94
C LYS A 441 -48.62 -33.17 -8.85
N TYR A 442 -48.55 -31.86 -8.73
CA TYR A 442 -47.65 -31.17 -7.80
C TYR A 442 -48.34 -30.66 -6.55
N ASP A 443 -49.60 -31.00 -6.32
CA ASP A 443 -50.49 -30.58 -5.19
C ASP A 443 -50.42 -29.07 -4.88
N LEU A 444 -50.47 -28.25 -5.95
CA LEU A 444 -50.41 -26.80 -5.81
C LEU A 444 -51.76 -26.30 -5.28
N ARG A 445 -51.73 -25.56 -4.15
CA ARG A 445 -52.94 -24.97 -3.52
C ARG A 445 -52.75 -23.50 -3.24
N PRO A 446 -53.80 -22.67 -3.32
CA PRO A 446 -53.71 -21.31 -2.84
C PRO A 446 -53.44 -21.31 -1.33
N ASP A 447 -52.46 -20.47 -0.89
CA ASP A 447 -52.27 -20.22 0.53
C ASP A 447 -53.58 -19.73 1.13
N ARG A 448 -54.11 -20.44 2.10
CA ARG A 448 -55.20 -19.92 2.91
C ARG A 448 -54.65 -18.75 3.70
N ALA A 449 -55.02 -17.51 3.28
CA ALA A 449 -54.80 -16.34 4.10
C ALA A 449 -55.38 -16.63 5.49
N SER A 450 -54.49 -16.57 6.47
CA SER A 450 -54.89 -16.62 7.89
C SER A 450 -55.89 -15.48 8.11
N SER A 451 -57.09 -15.83 8.44
CA SER A 451 -58.15 -14.93 8.91
C SER A 451 -57.76 -14.30 10.21
#